data_2d1c25a43ecb8ee44f5c7950dbd5b929
#
_entry.id   2d1c25a43ecb8ee44f5c7950dbd5b929
#
_cell.length_a   1.000
_cell.length_b   1.000
_cell.length_c   1.000
_cell.angle_alpha   90.00
_cell.angle_beta   90.00
_cell.angle_gamma   90.00
#
_symmetry.space_group_name_H-M   'P 1'
#
loop_
_entity.id
_entity.type
_entity.pdbx_description
1 polymer ?
#
loop_
_entity_poly.entity_id
_entity_poly.type
_entity_poly.pdbx_seq_one_letter_code
_entity_poly.pdbx_strand_id
1 'polypeptide(L)'
;MRDLLRLLETAAVLGKFTDSQKQRLSSLALRRVLERGEAVFWQGDHWGNVILIASGKLQSVIHSTEGKSYVVSPWGAGEEFWGHTLFDGEPMPSTLEAVQESIVYQWDGESVLNILFENPEAVRALLRRKIRLIRKRRETIHDLAFQPVTGRLAKLLLEQVPVSENSAQRDLTLDQIASMVASSPEVVCRTLYQLQRDGLLQVTRASITLHDRAALERLVGVE
;
A
#
# COMPACT_ATOMS: atom_id res chain seq x y z
N MET A 1 -5.57 -19.98 -15.76
CA MET A 1 -5.18 -21.00 -14.76
C MET A 1 -3.67 -21.09 -14.57
N ARG A 2 -2.83 -21.27 -15.63
CA ARG A 2 -1.35 -21.31 -15.48
C ARG A 2 -0.77 -20.02 -14.89
N ASP A 3 -1.27 -18.86 -15.26
CA ASP A 3 -0.78 -17.57 -14.75
C ASP A 3 -1.09 -17.37 -13.27
N LEU A 4 -2.28 -17.81 -12.81
CA LEU A 4 -2.61 -17.75 -11.39
C LEU A 4 -1.72 -18.68 -10.55
N LEU A 5 -1.43 -19.90 -11.02
CA LEU A 5 -0.54 -20.81 -10.29
C LEU A 5 0.86 -20.23 -10.14
N ARG A 6 1.43 -19.62 -11.18
CA ARG A 6 2.72 -18.92 -11.10
C ARG A 6 2.67 -17.74 -10.11
N LEU A 7 1.58 -16.99 -10.12
CA LEU A 7 1.40 -15.88 -9.20
C LEU A 7 1.31 -16.37 -7.75
N LEU A 8 0.58 -17.46 -7.50
CA LEU A 8 0.51 -18.10 -6.20
C LEU A 8 1.88 -18.56 -5.69
N GLU A 9 2.76 -19.05 -6.56
CA GLU A 9 4.12 -19.50 -6.17
C GLU A 9 4.96 -18.36 -5.57
N THR A 10 4.80 -17.14 -6.06
CA THR A 10 5.57 -15.97 -5.63
C THR A 10 4.95 -15.24 -4.45
N ALA A 11 3.71 -15.53 -4.10
CA ALA A 11 2.97 -14.89 -3.03
C ALA A 11 3.56 -15.24 -1.65
N ALA A 12 3.54 -14.28 -0.73
CA ALA A 12 4.26 -14.37 0.54
C ALA A 12 3.71 -15.45 1.49
N VAL A 13 2.39 -15.63 1.52
CA VAL A 13 1.68 -16.61 2.35
C VAL A 13 1.12 -17.74 1.49
N LEU A 14 0.37 -17.42 0.43
CA LEU A 14 -0.22 -18.43 -0.46
C LEU A 14 0.86 -19.25 -1.17
N GLY A 15 2.07 -18.70 -1.35
CA GLY A 15 3.23 -19.41 -1.88
C GLY A 15 3.73 -20.55 -0.99
N LYS A 16 3.37 -20.56 0.31
CA LYS A 16 3.69 -21.62 1.28
C LYS A 16 2.73 -22.80 1.24
N PHE A 17 1.65 -22.68 0.49
CA PHE A 17 0.70 -23.78 0.32
C PHE A 17 1.31 -24.87 -0.54
N THR A 18 0.90 -26.12 -0.32
CA THR A 18 1.28 -27.26 -1.15
C THR A 18 0.73 -27.11 -2.57
N ASP A 19 1.26 -27.86 -3.52
CA ASP A 19 0.77 -27.80 -4.91
C ASP A 19 -0.70 -28.20 -5.01
N SER A 20 -1.14 -29.20 -4.23
CA SER A 20 -2.57 -29.60 -4.16
C SER A 20 -3.45 -28.50 -3.58
N GLN A 21 -3.00 -27.79 -2.53
CA GLN A 21 -3.69 -26.64 -1.96
C GLN A 21 -3.76 -25.46 -2.95
N LYS A 22 -2.67 -25.15 -3.67
CA LYS A 22 -2.65 -24.13 -4.72
C LYS A 22 -3.59 -24.47 -5.88
N GLN A 23 -3.66 -25.75 -6.29
CA GLN A 23 -4.61 -26.20 -7.30
C GLN A 23 -6.05 -26.00 -6.83
N ARG A 24 -6.37 -26.37 -5.57
CA ARG A 24 -7.68 -26.13 -4.96
C ARG A 24 -8.02 -24.65 -4.93
N LEU A 25 -7.09 -23.77 -4.50
CA LEU A 25 -7.30 -22.32 -4.55
C LEU A 25 -7.51 -21.82 -5.98
N SER A 26 -6.74 -22.32 -6.94
CA SER A 26 -6.90 -21.90 -8.34
C SER A 26 -8.30 -22.21 -8.91
N SER A 27 -8.94 -23.30 -8.46
CA SER A 27 -10.30 -23.64 -8.89
C SER A 27 -11.40 -22.81 -8.21
N LEU A 28 -11.09 -22.23 -7.04
CA LEU A 28 -12.02 -21.40 -6.25
C LEU A 28 -11.86 -19.90 -6.52
N ALA A 29 -10.86 -19.51 -7.32
CA ALA A 29 -10.52 -18.11 -7.55
C ALA A 29 -11.57 -17.41 -8.42
N LEU A 30 -12.05 -16.26 -7.96
CA LEU A 30 -12.83 -15.31 -8.75
C LEU A 30 -11.88 -14.23 -9.28
N ARG A 31 -11.73 -14.14 -10.60
CA ARG A 31 -10.97 -13.04 -11.22
C ARG A 31 -11.87 -11.80 -11.34
N ARG A 32 -11.37 -10.67 -10.84
CA ARG A 32 -12.03 -9.36 -10.97
C ARG A 32 -11.09 -8.39 -11.68
N VAL A 33 -11.68 -7.54 -12.52
CA VAL A 33 -11.02 -6.34 -13.07
C VAL A 33 -11.62 -5.16 -12.33
N LEU A 34 -10.78 -4.32 -11.79
CA LEU A 34 -11.16 -3.13 -11.05
C LEU A 34 -10.78 -1.91 -11.88
N GLU A 35 -11.71 -1.00 -12.08
CA GLU A 35 -11.44 0.28 -12.70
C GLU A 35 -10.73 1.22 -11.71
N ARG A 36 -10.06 2.25 -12.24
CA ARG A 36 -9.46 3.28 -11.39
C ARG A 36 -10.53 3.95 -10.50
N GLY A 37 -10.28 3.99 -9.20
CA GLY A 37 -11.19 4.54 -8.19
C GLY A 37 -12.24 3.54 -7.69
N GLU A 38 -12.32 2.33 -8.27
CA GLU A 38 -13.23 1.30 -7.78
C GLU A 38 -12.77 0.77 -6.43
N ALA A 39 -13.69 0.74 -5.46
CA ALA A 39 -13.44 0.15 -4.15
C ALA A 39 -13.67 -1.36 -4.17
N VAL A 40 -12.73 -2.10 -3.57
CA VAL A 40 -12.91 -3.53 -3.28
C VAL A 40 -13.88 -3.70 -2.12
N PHE A 41 -13.76 -2.84 -1.11
CA PHE A 41 -14.65 -2.68 0.05
C PHE A 41 -14.45 -1.29 0.65
N TRP A 42 -15.43 -0.81 1.41
CA TRP A 42 -15.39 0.48 2.10
C TRP A 42 -15.00 0.32 3.56
N GLN A 43 -14.47 1.40 4.14
CA GLN A 43 -14.26 1.53 5.59
C GLN A 43 -15.60 1.34 6.30
N GLY A 44 -15.64 0.45 7.29
CA GLY A 44 -16.85 0.08 8.01
C GLY A 44 -17.56 -1.17 7.48
N ASP A 45 -17.21 -1.68 6.31
CA ASP A 45 -17.79 -2.91 5.77
C ASP A 45 -17.28 -4.14 6.53
N HIS A 46 -18.12 -5.17 6.67
CA HIS A 46 -17.70 -6.51 7.03
C HIS A 46 -17.26 -7.26 5.76
N TRP A 47 -15.95 -7.27 5.52
CA TRP A 47 -15.39 -7.88 4.32
C TRP A 47 -14.40 -9.00 4.67
N GLY A 48 -14.85 -10.23 4.59
CA GLY A 48 -14.13 -11.43 4.97
C GLY A 48 -13.55 -12.21 3.79
N ASN A 49 -12.80 -11.56 2.89
CA ASN A 49 -12.20 -12.24 1.74
C ASN A 49 -10.67 -12.10 1.73
N VAL A 50 -10.04 -12.90 0.86
CA VAL A 50 -8.63 -12.79 0.53
C VAL A 50 -8.49 -12.41 -0.93
N ILE A 51 -7.60 -11.47 -1.24
CA ILE A 51 -7.24 -11.17 -2.64
C ILE A 51 -5.73 -11.29 -2.86
N LEU A 52 -5.38 -11.60 -4.10
CA LEU A 52 -4.03 -11.55 -4.65
C LEU A 52 -4.05 -10.63 -5.86
N ILE A 53 -3.23 -9.60 -5.85
CA ILE A 53 -3.15 -8.61 -6.93
C ILE A 53 -2.31 -9.19 -8.07
N ALA A 54 -2.93 -9.39 -9.24
CA ALA A 54 -2.23 -9.91 -10.41
C ALA A 54 -1.51 -8.82 -11.19
N SER A 55 -2.15 -7.65 -11.32
CA SER A 55 -1.57 -6.46 -11.96
C SER A 55 -2.24 -5.20 -11.44
N GLY A 56 -1.59 -4.07 -11.64
CA GLY A 56 -2.10 -2.78 -11.20
C GLY A 56 -1.62 -2.37 -9.82
N LYS A 57 -2.33 -1.43 -9.20
CA LYS A 57 -2.06 -0.88 -7.87
C LYS A 57 -3.35 -0.62 -7.12
N LEU A 58 -3.43 -1.04 -5.86
CA LEU A 58 -4.46 -0.68 -4.91
C LEU A 58 -3.86 0.18 -3.80
N GLN A 59 -4.73 0.83 -3.03
CA GLN A 59 -4.33 1.54 -1.81
C GLN A 59 -5.37 1.35 -0.71
N SER A 60 -4.90 1.29 0.54
CA SER A 60 -5.77 1.38 1.72
C SER A 60 -5.85 2.83 2.15
N VAL A 61 -7.07 3.36 2.30
CA VAL A 61 -7.33 4.76 2.65
C VAL A 61 -8.26 4.85 3.84
N ILE A 62 -7.91 5.68 4.82
CA ILE A 62 -8.79 6.07 5.91
C ILE A 62 -9.42 7.42 5.54
N HIS A 63 -10.73 7.51 5.71
CA HIS A 63 -11.48 8.75 5.55
C HIS A 63 -11.93 9.27 6.91
N SER A 64 -11.70 10.57 7.16
CA SER A 64 -12.24 11.24 8.33
C SER A 64 -13.68 11.71 8.08
N THR A 65 -14.42 11.96 9.14
CA THR A 65 -15.77 12.57 9.09
C THR A 65 -15.79 13.97 8.45
N GLU A 66 -14.64 14.64 8.40
CA GLU A 66 -14.47 15.97 7.77
C GLU A 66 -14.07 15.88 6.29
N GLY A 67 -14.09 14.69 5.68
CA GLY A 67 -13.75 14.49 4.26
C GLY A 67 -12.24 14.47 3.97
N LYS A 68 -11.37 14.49 5.00
CA LYS A 68 -9.94 14.31 4.81
C LYS A 68 -9.64 12.82 4.58
N SER A 69 -8.65 12.52 3.78
CA SER A 69 -8.19 11.15 3.53
C SER A 69 -6.71 10.98 3.85
N TYR A 70 -6.35 9.76 4.28
CA TYR A 70 -4.98 9.37 4.53
C TYR A 70 -4.69 8.01 3.90
N VAL A 71 -3.68 7.95 3.02
CA VAL A 71 -3.23 6.69 2.41
C VAL A 71 -2.40 5.92 3.41
N VAL A 72 -2.99 4.85 3.92
CA VAL A 72 -2.39 4.00 4.95
C VAL A 72 -1.33 3.07 4.35
N SER A 73 -1.58 2.52 3.16
CA SER A 73 -0.67 1.58 2.48
C SER A 73 -0.97 1.49 1.01
N PRO A 74 0.05 1.55 0.15
CA PRO A 74 -0.05 1.05 -1.21
C PRO A 74 0.04 -0.49 -1.22
N TRP A 75 -0.52 -1.10 -2.27
CA TRP A 75 -0.49 -2.53 -2.56
C TRP A 75 -0.23 -2.73 -4.05
N GLY A 76 0.76 -3.55 -4.39
CA GLY A 76 1.19 -3.78 -5.77
C GLY A 76 0.94 -5.20 -6.26
N ALA A 77 1.29 -5.45 -7.52
CA ALA A 77 1.21 -6.79 -8.12
C ALA A 77 2.05 -7.80 -7.31
N GLY A 78 1.52 -9.01 -7.13
CA GLY A 78 2.10 -10.08 -6.33
C GLY A 78 1.80 -9.98 -4.83
N GLU A 79 1.18 -8.89 -4.36
CA GLU A 79 0.82 -8.74 -2.96
C GLU A 79 -0.56 -9.32 -2.65
N GLU A 80 -0.66 -9.88 -1.46
CA GLU A 80 -1.89 -10.45 -0.91
C GLU A 80 -2.52 -9.49 0.08
N PHE A 81 -3.82 -9.34 0.05
CA PHE A 81 -4.57 -8.67 1.09
C PHE A 81 -5.53 -9.67 1.75
N TRP A 82 -5.48 -9.73 3.07
CA TRP A 82 -6.31 -10.60 3.90
C TRP A 82 -7.25 -9.72 4.71
N GLY A 83 -8.55 -9.84 4.49
CA GLY A 83 -9.57 -9.07 5.21
C GLY A 83 -9.40 -9.22 6.72
N HIS A 84 -9.43 -8.11 7.45
CA HIS A 84 -9.24 -8.16 8.90
C HIS A 84 -10.42 -8.85 9.58
N THR A 85 -11.63 -8.59 9.10
CA THR A 85 -12.89 -9.22 9.55
C THR A 85 -12.80 -10.74 9.66
N LEU A 86 -11.97 -11.40 8.84
CA LEU A 86 -11.73 -12.84 8.91
C LEU A 86 -11.14 -13.32 10.23
N PHE A 87 -10.47 -12.44 10.97
CA PHE A 87 -9.68 -12.83 12.15
C PHE A 87 -10.30 -12.33 13.45
N ASP A 88 -10.98 -11.19 13.42
CA ASP A 88 -11.52 -10.54 14.61
C ASP A 88 -13.04 -10.28 14.55
N GLY A 89 -13.66 -10.49 13.37
CA GLY A 89 -15.08 -10.22 13.15
C GLY A 89 -15.44 -8.74 13.06
N GLU A 90 -14.48 -7.83 13.27
CA GLU A 90 -14.72 -6.40 13.29
C GLU A 90 -14.78 -5.81 11.87
N PRO A 91 -15.46 -4.65 11.68
CA PRO A 91 -15.52 -3.97 10.40
C PRO A 91 -14.13 -3.58 9.88
N MET A 92 -13.98 -3.46 8.56
CA MET A 92 -12.74 -3.02 7.93
C MET A 92 -12.36 -1.60 8.37
N PRO A 93 -11.12 -1.36 8.85
CA PRO A 93 -10.70 -0.06 9.39
C PRO A 93 -10.37 0.98 8.31
N SER A 94 -10.36 0.59 7.04
CA SER A 94 -10.02 1.44 5.90
C SER A 94 -10.72 0.96 4.64
N THR A 95 -10.89 1.82 3.66
CA THR A 95 -11.30 1.47 2.29
C THR A 95 -10.10 0.87 1.55
N LEU A 96 -10.32 -0.14 0.72
CA LEU A 96 -9.35 -0.63 -0.25
C LEU A 96 -9.84 -0.29 -1.66
N GLU A 97 -9.10 0.51 -2.41
CA GLU A 97 -9.50 1.00 -3.72
C GLU A 97 -8.37 0.89 -4.77
N ALA A 98 -8.74 0.84 -6.04
CA ALA A 98 -7.82 0.77 -7.16
C ALA A 98 -7.31 2.18 -7.54
N VAL A 99 -5.98 2.36 -7.56
CA VAL A 99 -5.33 3.61 -8.00
C VAL A 99 -5.27 3.71 -9.53
N GLN A 100 -5.28 2.58 -10.19
CA GLN A 100 -5.30 2.40 -11.64
C GLN A 100 -6.07 1.13 -11.97
N GLU A 101 -6.36 0.87 -13.25
CA GLU A 101 -6.93 -0.40 -13.66
C GLU A 101 -6.09 -1.55 -13.09
N SER A 102 -6.76 -2.49 -12.41
CA SER A 102 -6.10 -3.54 -11.64
C SER A 102 -6.83 -4.87 -11.81
N ILE A 103 -6.07 -5.95 -11.84
CA ILE A 103 -6.61 -7.30 -11.87
C ILE A 103 -6.30 -7.97 -10.55
N VAL A 104 -7.34 -8.51 -9.91
CA VAL A 104 -7.20 -9.26 -8.66
C VAL A 104 -7.85 -10.64 -8.79
N TYR A 105 -7.30 -11.60 -8.06
CA TYR A 105 -7.97 -12.86 -7.74
C TYR A 105 -8.49 -12.79 -6.33
N GLN A 106 -9.76 -13.14 -6.15
CA GLN A 106 -10.47 -13.09 -4.87
C GLN A 106 -10.97 -14.46 -4.49
N TRP A 107 -10.92 -14.76 -3.19
CA TRP A 107 -11.47 -15.97 -2.57
C TRP A 107 -12.33 -15.61 -1.39
N ASP A 108 -13.35 -16.43 -1.16
CA ASP A 108 -14.01 -16.51 0.13
C ASP A 108 -12.98 -16.83 1.22
N GLY A 109 -12.95 -16.00 2.25
CA GLY A 109 -11.91 -16.07 3.26
C GLY A 109 -11.97 -17.31 4.12
N GLU A 110 -13.15 -17.78 4.49
CA GLU A 110 -13.31 -18.99 5.28
C GLU A 110 -12.76 -20.22 4.53
N SER A 111 -13.00 -20.30 3.23
CA SER A 111 -12.44 -21.34 2.38
C SER A 111 -10.92 -21.34 2.37
N VAL A 112 -10.30 -20.13 2.37
CA VAL A 112 -8.82 -19.97 2.43
C VAL A 112 -8.30 -20.29 3.83
N LEU A 113 -8.97 -19.84 4.89
CA LEU A 113 -8.58 -20.13 6.28
C LEU A 113 -8.56 -21.63 6.57
N ASN A 114 -9.54 -22.39 6.08
CA ASN A 114 -9.56 -23.83 6.23
C ASN A 114 -8.28 -24.49 5.63
N ILE A 115 -7.84 -24.02 4.45
CA ILE A 115 -6.60 -24.48 3.83
C ILE A 115 -5.37 -23.97 4.59
N LEU A 116 -5.39 -22.73 5.06
CA LEU A 116 -4.29 -22.11 5.80
C LEU A 116 -3.98 -22.88 7.09
N PHE A 117 -5.01 -23.24 7.86
CA PHE A 117 -4.83 -23.91 9.15
C PHE A 117 -4.33 -25.36 9.03
N GLU A 118 -4.46 -25.97 7.86
CA GLU A 118 -3.81 -27.25 7.54
C GLU A 118 -2.28 -27.12 7.32
N ASN A 119 -1.75 -25.87 7.20
CA ASN A 119 -0.36 -25.60 6.85
C ASN A 119 0.31 -24.66 7.88
N PRO A 120 1.03 -25.22 8.90
CA PRO A 120 1.66 -24.38 9.92
C PRO A 120 2.72 -23.40 9.39
N GLU A 121 3.37 -23.71 8.25
CA GLU A 121 4.35 -22.80 7.64
C GLU A 121 3.64 -21.58 7.04
N ALA A 122 2.51 -21.77 6.38
CA ALA A 122 1.69 -20.69 5.85
C ALA A 122 1.12 -19.80 6.96
N VAL A 123 0.64 -20.39 8.06
CA VAL A 123 0.20 -19.65 9.26
C VAL A 123 1.35 -18.79 9.80
N ARG A 124 2.55 -19.38 9.94
CA ARG A 124 3.73 -18.64 10.40
C ARG A 124 4.13 -17.52 9.45
N ALA A 125 4.02 -17.72 8.14
CA ALA A 125 4.26 -16.70 7.13
C ALA A 125 3.26 -15.53 7.24
N LEU A 126 1.97 -15.82 7.44
CA LEU A 126 0.93 -14.81 7.67
C LEU A 126 1.22 -14.00 8.93
N LEU A 127 1.53 -14.64 10.05
CA LEU A 127 1.89 -13.95 11.29
C LEU A 127 3.12 -13.05 11.12
N ARG A 128 4.18 -13.54 10.47
CA ARG A 128 5.36 -12.72 10.17
C ARG A 128 5.00 -11.51 9.31
N ARG A 129 4.11 -11.68 8.32
CA ARG A 129 3.64 -10.56 7.48
C ARG A 129 2.85 -9.55 8.32
N LYS A 130 1.91 -9.98 9.16
CA LYS A 130 1.14 -9.09 10.05
C LYS A 130 2.05 -8.33 11.02
N ILE A 131 3.04 -8.98 11.62
CA ILE A 131 4.02 -8.33 12.51
C ILE A 131 4.83 -7.26 11.75
N ARG A 132 5.28 -7.52 10.52
CA ARG A 132 5.96 -6.51 9.71
C ARG A 132 5.07 -5.30 9.42
N LEU A 133 3.79 -5.53 9.12
CA LEU A 133 2.82 -4.44 8.92
C LEU A 133 2.64 -3.61 10.21
N ILE A 134 2.52 -4.26 11.37
CA ILE A 134 2.43 -3.57 12.67
C ILE A 134 3.68 -2.69 12.90
N ARG A 135 4.88 -3.21 12.65
CA ARG A 135 6.13 -2.42 12.78
C ARG A 135 6.11 -1.20 11.86
N LYS A 136 5.73 -1.38 10.58
CA LYS A 136 5.61 -0.26 9.63
C LYS A 136 4.56 0.77 10.08
N ARG A 137 3.44 0.35 10.69
CA ARG A 137 2.44 1.28 11.27
C ARG A 137 3.02 2.08 12.44
N ARG A 138 3.83 1.45 13.29
CA ARG A 138 4.52 2.14 14.37
C ARG A 138 5.45 3.24 13.85
N GLU A 139 6.21 2.97 12.78
CA GLU A 139 7.04 3.98 12.10
C GLU A 139 6.19 5.14 11.58
N THR A 140 5.06 4.83 10.93
CA THR A 140 4.11 5.85 10.46
C THR A 140 3.59 6.71 11.62
N ILE A 141 3.20 6.10 12.75
CA ILE A 141 2.74 6.83 13.94
C ILE A 141 3.85 7.73 14.47
N HIS A 142 5.08 7.22 14.54
CA HIS A 142 6.24 8.03 14.95
C HIS A 142 6.42 9.24 14.03
N ASP A 143 6.38 9.05 12.71
CA ASP A 143 6.52 10.13 11.74
C ASP A 143 5.39 11.17 11.89
N LEU A 144 4.15 10.73 12.10
CA LEU A 144 3.02 11.63 12.31
C LEU A 144 3.13 12.43 13.63
N ALA A 145 3.66 11.81 14.68
CA ALA A 145 3.75 12.41 16.01
C ALA A 145 4.95 13.37 16.14
N PHE A 146 6.06 13.07 15.48
CA PHE A 146 7.32 13.76 15.73
C PHE A 146 7.93 14.46 14.51
N GLN A 147 7.53 14.07 13.28
CA GLN A 147 8.06 14.69 12.08
C GLN A 147 7.18 15.84 11.59
N PRO A 148 7.74 17.03 11.28
CA PRO A 148 6.99 18.09 10.59
C PRO A 148 6.56 17.64 9.19
N VAL A 149 5.57 18.31 8.61
CA VAL A 149 5.12 18.02 7.23
C VAL A 149 6.27 18.05 6.24
N THR A 150 7.23 18.95 6.43
CA THR A 150 8.44 19.06 5.57
C THR A 150 9.27 17.78 5.59
N GLY A 151 9.50 17.18 6.76
CA GLY A 151 10.23 15.91 6.89
C GLY A 151 9.47 14.74 6.27
N ARG A 152 8.15 14.64 6.52
CA ARG A 152 7.31 13.59 5.92
C ARG A 152 7.24 13.72 4.40
N LEU A 153 7.19 14.95 3.88
CA LEU A 153 7.22 15.21 2.44
C LEU A 153 8.59 14.87 1.84
N ALA A 154 9.68 15.25 2.49
CA ALA A 154 11.04 14.88 2.06
C ALA A 154 11.20 13.35 1.99
N LYS A 155 10.73 12.62 3.00
CA LYS A 155 10.73 11.14 3.02
C LYS A 155 9.98 10.55 1.83
N LEU A 156 8.75 11.02 1.57
CA LEU A 156 7.96 10.57 0.43
C LEU A 156 8.69 10.83 -0.90
N LEU A 157 9.28 12.00 -1.09
CA LEU A 157 9.99 12.35 -2.32
C LEU A 157 11.27 11.52 -2.52
N LEU A 158 12.00 11.22 -1.45
CA LEU A 158 13.15 10.33 -1.47
C LEU A 158 12.76 8.88 -1.85
N GLU A 159 11.59 8.41 -1.43
CA GLU A 159 11.05 7.10 -1.80
C GLU A 159 10.60 7.03 -3.28
N GLN A 160 10.18 8.16 -3.87
CA GLN A 160 9.77 8.23 -5.29
C GLN A 160 10.95 8.22 -6.26
N VAL A 161 12.11 8.72 -5.83
CA VAL A 161 13.31 8.83 -6.70
C VAL A 161 14.34 7.79 -6.27
N PRO A 162 14.63 6.77 -7.13
CA PRO A 162 15.63 5.75 -6.81
C PRO A 162 16.98 6.33 -6.41
N VAL A 163 17.72 5.63 -5.52
CA VAL A 163 19.04 6.10 -5.04
C VAL A 163 20.05 6.24 -6.17
N SER A 164 19.91 5.44 -7.24
CA SER A 164 20.76 5.48 -8.44
C SER A 164 20.43 6.63 -9.38
N GLU A 165 19.34 7.37 -9.13
CA GLU A 165 18.82 8.40 -10.02
C GLU A 165 18.59 9.71 -9.24
N ASN A 166 18.63 10.84 -9.96
CA ASN A 166 18.30 12.14 -9.37
C ASN A 166 16.90 12.61 -9.74
N SER A 167 16.19 11.90 -10.62
CA SER A 167 14.87 12.30 -11.10
C SER A 167 13.97 11.08 -11.29
N ALA A 168 12.67 11.30 -11.07
CA ALA A 168 11.61 10.32 -11.36
C ALA A 168 10.41 11.01 -12.01
N GLN A 169 9.61 10.23 -12.75
CA GLN A 169 8.32 10.69 -13.24
C GLN A 169 7.40 10.99 -12.07
N ARG A 170 6.66 12.09 -12.16
CA ARG A 170 5.66 12.45 -11.16
C ARG A 170 4.31 11.82 -11.50
N ASP A 171 3.98 10.73 -10.84
CA ASP A 171 2.72 10.02 -11.02
C ASP A 171 1.63 10.43 -10.00
N LEU A 172 2.01 11.25 -9.00
CA LEU A 172 1.12 11.65 -7.89
C LEU A 172 0.60 13.07 -8.08
N THR A 173 -0.70 13.25 -7.88
CA THR A 173 -1.33 14.57 -7.76
C THR A 173 -0.99 15.21 -6.40
N LEU A 174 -1.26 16.52 -6.25
CA LEU A 174 -1.07 17.20 -4.96
C LEU A 174 -1.97 16.62 -3.87
N ASP A 175 -3.22 16.26 -4.21
CA ASP A 175 -4.15 15.64 -3.28
C ASP A 175 -3.66 14.27 -2.80
N GLN A 176 -3.11 13.47 -3.70
CA GLN A 176 -2.51 12.17 -3.35
C GLN A 176 -1.29 12.35 -2.45
N ILE A 177 -0.39 13.30 -2.77
CA ILE A 177 0.75 13.63 -1.92
C ILE A 177 0.27 14.07 -0.53
N ALA A 178 -0.71 14.96 -0.47
CA ALA A 178 -1.28 15.46 0.78
C ALA A 178 -1.86 14.32 1.64
N SER A 179 -2.62 13.41 1.02
CA SER A 179 -3.14 12.22 1.69
C SER A 179 -2.03 11.27 2.19
N MET A 180 -0.92 11.15 1.45
CA MET A 180 0.21 10.29 1.86
C MET A 180 1.04 10.88 3.00
N VAL A 181 1.14 12.21 3.08
CA VAL A 181 1.88 12.89 4.16
C VAL A 181 0.98 13.37 5.31
N ALA A 182 -0.30 13.00 5.30
CA ALA A 182 -1.31 13.43 6.29
C ALA A 182 -1.34 14.96 6.46
N SER A 183 -1.58 15.68 5.36
CA SER A 183 -1.63 17.14 5.32
C SER A 183 -2.67 17.63 4.31
N SER A 184 -2.77 18.95 4.09
CA SER A 184 -3.61 19.50 3.03
C SER A 184 -2.81 19.83 1.77
N PRO A 185 -3.46 19.85 0.59
CA PRO A 185 -2.81 20.22 -0.68
C PRO A 185 -2.13 21.58 -0.63
N GLU A 186 -2.71 22.55 0.08
CA GLU A 186 -2.17 23.91 0.23
C GLU A 186 -0.86 23.90 1.02
N VAL A 187 -0.80 23.12 2.12
CA VAL A 187 0.41 22.97 2.93
C VAL A 187 1.49 22.25 2.13
N VAL A 188 1.15 21.19 1.42
CA VAL A 188 2.08 20.48 0.53
C VAL A 188 2.63 21.40 -0.54
N CYS A 189 1.76 22.13 -1.22
CA CYS A 189 2.15 23.08 -2.27
C CYS A 189 3.16 24.12 -1.72
N ARG A 190 2.83 24.75 -0.59
CA ARG A 190 3.71 25.72 0.07
C ARG A 190 5.06 25.11 0.46
N THR A 191 5.07 23.90 0.99
CA THR A 191 6.28 23.20 1.40
C THR A 191 7.14 22.83 0.19
N LEU A 192 6.55 22.36 -0.92
CA LEU A 192 7.27 22.13 -2.18
C LEU A 192 7.93 23.40 -2.72
N TYR A 193 7.20 24.52 -2.72
CA TYR A 193 7.76 25.81 -3.13
C TYR A 193 8.94 26.24 -2.24
N GLN A 194 8.86 26.00 -0.93
CA GLN A 194 9.96 26.31 -0.02
C GLN A 194 11.19 25.46 -0.36
N LEU A 195 11.05 24.14 -0.50
CA LEU A 195 12.14 23.22 -0.84
C LEU A 195 12.77 23.55 -2.20
N GLN A 196 11.97 24.02 -3.18
CA GLN A 196 12.47 24.50 -4.47
C GLN A 196 13.27 25.80 -4.33
N ARG A 197 12.78 26.77 -3.55
CA ARG A 197 13.51 28.03 -3.28
C ARG A 197 14.83 27.79 -2.57
N ASP A 198 14.89 26.80 -1.70
CA ASP A 198 16.10 26.40 -0.97
C ASP A 198 17.06 25.60 -1.86
N GLY A 199 16.71 25.36 -3.14
CA GLY A 199 17.53 24.66 -4.12
C GLY A 199 17.66 23.14 -3.89
N LEU A 200 16.81 22.54 -3.04
CA LEU A 200 16.92 21.14 -2.68
C LEU A 200 16.32 20.20 -3.74
N LEU A 201 15.30 20.68 -4.45
CA LEU A 201 14.58 19.89 -5.46
C LEU A 201 13.93 20.80 -6.52
N GLN A 202 13.47 20.17 -7.59
CA GLN A 202 12.57 20.78 -8.57
C GLN A 202 11.38 19.83 -8.80
N VAL A 203 10.17 20.35 -8.71
CA VAL A 203 8.92 19.61 -9.03
C VAL A 203 8.21 20.33 -10.15
N THR A 204 7.92 19.57 -11.21
CA THR A 204 7.10 19.98 -12.35
C THR A 204 5.79 19.21 -12.37
N ARG A 205 4.99 19.39 -13.40
CA ARG A 205 3.80 18.53 -13.61
C ARG A 205 4.17 17.09 -14.00
N ALA A 206 5.36 16.90 -14.60
CA ALA A 206 5.77 15.63 -15.18
C ALA A 206 6.86 14.92 -14.37
N SER A 207 7.64 15.64 -13.56
CA SER A 207 8.83 15.07 -12.91
C SER A 207 9.10 15.66 -11.53
N ILE A 208 9.84 14.88 -10.75
CA ILE A 208 10.48 15.27 -9.49
C ILE A 208 11.99 15.10 -9.69
N THR A 209 12.76 16.15 -9.47
CA THR A 209 14.23 16.12 -9.55
C THR A 209 14.81 16.53 -8.21
N LEU A 210 15.67 15.70 -7.63
CA LEU A 210 16.37 16.00 -6.37
C LEU A 210 17.73 16.62 -6.70
N HIS A 211 17.99 17.81 -6.18
CA HIS A 211 19.27 18.52 -6.36
C HIS A 211 20.24 18.26 -5.19
N ASP A 212 19.71 18.16 -3.97
CA ASP A 212 20.48 17.80 -2.76
C ASP A 212 19.74 16.72 -1.95
N ARG A 213 20.01 15.46 -2.30
CA ARG A 213 19.45 14.30 -1.61
C ARG A 213 19.86 14.26 -0.13
N ALA A 214 21.13 14.58 0.17
CA ALA A 214 21.62 14.55 1.55
C ALA A 214 20.95 15.59 2.43
N ALA A 215 20.64 16.78 1.90
CA ALA A 215 19.87 17.79 2.64
C ALA A 215 18.44 17.33 2.89
N LEU A 216 17.79 16.65 1.93
CA LEU A 216 16.46 16.06 2.15
C LEU A 216 16.48 14.93 3.19
N GLU A 217 17.52 14.09 3.21
CA GLU A 217 17.71 13.03 4.21
C GLU A 217 17.86 13.63 5.62
N ARG A 218 18.59 14.74 5.77
CA ARG A 218 18.67 15.47 7.05
C ARG A 218 17.32 16.00 7.53
N LEU A 219 16.42 16.42 6.63
CA LEU A 219 15.06 16.84 7.00
C LEU A 219 14.20 15.69 7.53
N VAL A 220 14.51 14.46 7.14
CA VAL A 220 13.84 13.25 7.65
C VAL A 220 14.40 12.83 9.02
N GLY A 221 15.52 13.42 9.48
CA GLY A 221 16.18 13.05 10.74
C GLY A 221 16.91 11.70 10.65
N VAL A 222 17.31 11.30 9.46
CA VAL A 222 18.23 10.18 9.26
C VAL A 222 19.65 10.77 9.35
N GLU A 223 20.28 10.59 10.54
CA GLU A 223 21.72 10.78 10.70
C GLU A 223 22.48 9.53 10.26
#